data_bf9f033c10daa748c50083f396d51a0e
#
_entry.id   bf9f033c10daa748c50083f396d51a0e
#
_cell.length_a   1.000
_cell.length_b   1.000
_cell.length_c   1.000
_cell.angle_alpha   90.00
_cell.angle_beta   90.00
_cell.angle_gamma   90.00
#
_symmetry.space_group_name_H-M   'P 1'
#
loop_
_entity.id
_entity.type
_entity.pdbx_description
1 polymer ?
#
loop_
_entity_poly.entity_id
_entity_poly.type
_entity_poly.pdbx_seq_one_letter_code
_entity_poly.pdbx_strand_id
1 'polypeptide(L)'
;MIPSGCLPNRRHFLKAGIGLAATSTALTSLSLAPVATAADDDNSWVIGPRAGYAPQVGILVSQLRFTRQQVEHNVKGMTQADLDFLLDAKANTIGALLYHLAATDHYYALSTFGGVKWGSWPDDEKKKWDIPMNLGDPARKAIKGNNLDYYLNILHETREHTLAELKKRDDKWLMLLDTDFGANNYGKWFHVAEHESNHDGQIKFLKSRLPGAKPAAE
;
A
#
# COMPACT_ATOMS: atom_id res chain seq x y z
N MET A 1 -35.34 31.11 4.48
CA MET A 1 -34.52 32.25 4.04
C MET A 1 -33.20 32.13 4.74
N ILE A 2 -32.15 31.67 4.02
CA ILE A 2 -30.77 31.55 4.52
C ILE A 2 -29.97 32.64 3.80
N PRO A 3 -29.24 33.52 4.47
CA PRO A 3 -28.48 34.57 3.81
C PRO A 3 -27.21 34.01 3.15
N SER A 4 -27.03 34.36 1.91
CA SER A 4 -25.86 34.04 1.07
C SER A 4 -24.62 34.70 1.63
N GLY A 5 -23.76 33.93 2.27
CA GLY A 5 -22.42 34.35 2.68
C GLY A 5 -21.45 34.37 1.50
N CYS A 6 -20.92 35.55 1.21
CA CYS A 6 -19.95 35.86 0.16
C CYS A 6 -18.64 35.08 0.40
N LEU A 7 -18.24 34.21 -0.51
CA LEU A 7 -16.93 33.55 -0.48
C LEU A 7 -15.84 34.57 -0.84
N PRO A 8 -14.73 34.64 -0.10
CA PRO A 8 -13.63 35.58 -0.38
C PRO A 8 -12.94 35.21 -1.71
N ASN A 9 -12.87 36.20 -2.59
CA ASN A 9 -12.29 36.08 -3.93
C ASN A 9 -10.76 35.96 -3.84
N ARG A 10 -10.17 34.94 -4.47
CA ARG A 10 -8.72 34.61 -4.51
C ARG A 10 -7.81 35.75 -4.97
N ARG A 11 -8.34 36.82 -5.56
CA ARG A 11 -7.58 37.97 -6.06
C ARG A 11 -7.19 39.00 -4.99
N HIS A 12 -7.70 38.93 -3.78
CA HIS A 12 -7.35 39.87 -2.69
C HIS A 12 -6.13 39.44 -1.85
N PHE A 13 -5.61 38.24 -2.02
CA PHE A 13 -4.46 37.74 -1.27
C PHE A 13 -3.11 38.29 -1.77
N LEU A 14 -3.04 38.86 -2.97
CA LEU A 14 -1.78 39.29 -3.60
C LEU A 14 -1.49 40.80 -3.53
N LYS A 15 -2.26 41.59 -2.82
CA LYS A 15 -2.06 43.06 -2.74
C LYS A 15 -1.67 43.64 -1.39
N ALA A 16 -1.37 42.84 -0.41
CA ALA A 16 -0.90 43.34 0.91
C ALA A 16 0.53 42.83 1.16
N GLY A 17 1.52 43.60 0.75
CA GLY A 17 2.91 43.23 1.05
C GLY A 17 4.00 44.03 0.37
N ILE A 18 3.96 45.35 0.36
CA ILE A 18 5.17 46.18 0.22
C ILE A 18 5.09 47.27 1.29
N GLY A 19 5.67 46.99 2.43
CA GLY A 19 5.97 47.97 3.47
C GLY A 19 7.37 47.67 3.99
N LEU A 20 8.34 48.47 3.51
CA LEU A 20 9.70 48.49 4.08
C LEU A 20 9.62 48.93 5.52
N ALA A 21 10.11 48.11 6.45
CA ALA A 21 10.58 48.55 7.74
C ALA A 21 11.85 47.78 8.09
N ALA A 22 12.97 48.46 8.00
CA ALA A 22 14.22 48.02 8.61
C ALA A 22 14.04 47.98 10.12
N THR A 23 14.50 46.93 10.79
CA THR A 23 15.35 46.93 11.98
C THR A 23 15.36 45.60 12.70
N SER A 24 16.51 45.30 13.25
CA SER A 24 16.86 44.30 14.26
C SER A 24 16.80 42.84 13.85
N THR A 25 17.99 42.33 13.52
CA THR A 25 18.38 40.92 13.52
C THR A 25 18.15 40.30 14.91
N ALA A 26 16.93 39.87 15.18
CA ALA A 26 16.70 38.78 16.13
C ALA A 26 17.00 37.49 15.39
N LEU A 27 18.13 36.85 15.66
CA LEU A 27 18.38 35.46 15.38
C LEU A 27 17.32 34.64 16.12
N THR A 28 16.14 34.51 15.56
CA THR A 28 15.23 33.44 15.95
C THR A 28 15.92 32.15 15.55
N SER A 29 16.55 31.49 16.53
CA SER A 29 16.90 30.10 16.43
C SER A 29 15.63 29.36 16.00
N LEU A 30 15.55 29.02 14.70
CA LEU A 30 14.57 28.04 14.21
C LEU A 30 14.91 26.77 15.00
N SER A 31 14.19 26.49 16.07
CA SER A 31 14.17 25.20 16.70
C SER A 31 13.63 24.25 15.60
N LEU A 32 14.54 23.60 14.88
CA LEU A 32 14.19 22.43 14.10
C LEU A 32 13.56 21.47 15.11
N ALA A 33 12.23 21.34 15.03
CA ALA A 33 11.56 20.26 15.76
C ALA A 33 12.37 19.00 15.49
N PRO A 34 12.69 18.18 16.49
CA PRO A 34 13.45 16.96 16.28
C PRO A 34 12.75 16.19 15.17
N VAL A 35 13.49 15.93 14.08
CA VAL A 35 13.04 14.97 13.08
C VAL A 35 12.71 13.72 13.88
N ALA A 36 11.46 13.29 13.84
CA ALA A 36 11.01 12.14 14.60
C ALA A 36 11.99 11.00 14.36
N THR A 37 12.82 10.71 15.34
CA THR A 37 13.64 9.50 15.34
C THR A 37 12.70 8.34 15.16
N ALA A 38 13.07 7.41 14.28
CA ALA A 38 12.32 6.23 13.90
C ALA A 38 11.16 5.92 14.85
N ALA A 39 9.94 6.23 14.41
CA ALA A 39 8.76 5.98 15.20
C ALA A 39 8.74 4.50 15.60
N ASP A 40 8.32 4.25 16.82
CA ASP A 40 8.02 2.93 17.34
C ASP A 40 7.37 2.07 16.25
N ASP A 41 7.92 0.88 15.99
CA ASP A 41 7.47 -0.01 14.92
C ASP A 41 5.97 -0.37 15.04
N ASP A 42 5.37 -0.12 16.19
CA ASP A 42 3.98 -0.50 16.50
C ASP A 42 2.92 0.50 15.98
N ASN A 43 3.27 1.74 15.65
CA ASN A 43 2.30 2.71 15.12
C ASN A 43 2.39 2.84 13.60
N SER A 44 1.58 2.06 12.89
CA SER A 44 1.53 2.11 11.42
C SER A 44 0.97 3.42 10.84
N TRP A 45 0.28 4.23 11.63
CA TRP A 45 -0.23 5.55 11.19
C TRP A 45 0.86 6.61 11.06
N VAL A 46 2.04 6.36 11.63
CA VAL A 46 3.18 7.27 11.49
C VAL A 46 3.99 6.86 10.26
N ILE A 47 3.82 7.60 9.17
CA ILE A 47 4.60 7.42 7.94
C ILE A 47 5.90 8.22 8.06
N GLY A 48 7.03 7.52 8.03
CA GLY A 48 8.34 8.13 8.20
C GLY A 48 9.48 7.13 8.05
N PRO A 49 10.74 7.59 8.19
CA PRO A 49 11.91 6.71 8.17
C PRO A 49 11.79 5.61 9.22
N ARG A 50 12.33 4.42 8.93
CA ARG A 50 12.34 3.26 9.83
C ARG A 50 13.78 2.85 10.15
N ALA A 51 14.01 2.46 11.40
CA ALA A 51 15.32 1.97 11.84
C ALA A 51 15.77 0.76 11.00
N GLY A 52 17.05 0.72 10.64
CA GLY A 52 17.63 -0.35 9.84
C GLY A 52 17.39 -0.25 8.33
N TYR A 53 16.82 0.84 7.84
CA TYR A 53 16.64 1.15 6.42
C TYR A 53 17.27 2.51 6.08
N ALA A 54 17.66 2.71 4.81
CA ALA A 54 17.97 4.05 4.31
C ALA A 54 16.74 4.96 4.44
N PRO A 55 16.89 6.28 4.59
CA PRO A 55 15.78 7.17 4.95
C PRO A 55 14.53 7.06 4.08
N GLN A 56 14.67 7.12 2.75
CA GLN A 56 13.51 7.04 1.84
C GLN A 56 12.98 5.61 1.71
N VAL A 57 13.88 4.60 1.75
CA VAL A 57 13.48 3.20 1.84
C VAL A 57 12.64 2.96 3.09
N GLY A 58 13.01 3.55 4.23
CA GLY A 58 12.25 3.44 5.47
C GLY A 58 10.87 4.07 5.39
N ILE A 59 10.72 5.19 4.68
CA ILE A 59 9.40 5.80 4.40
C ILE A 59 8.54 4.83 3.58
N LEU A 60 9.08 4.26 2.51
CA LEU A 60 8.38 3.26 1.71
C LEU A 60 7.97 2.04 2.54
N VAL A 61 8.86 1.54 3.40
CA VAL A 61 8.56 0.43 4.32
C VAL A 61 7.39 0.78 5.24
N SER A 62 7.33 2.01 5.76
CA SER A 62 6.20 2.41 6.61
C SER A 62 4.87 2.45 5.83
N GLN A 63 4.88 2.84 4.56
CA GLN A 63 3.71 2.82 3.69
C GLN A 63 3.25 1.38 3.42
N LEU A 64 4.17 0.48 3.07
CA LEU A 64 3.88 -0.94 2.84
C LEU A 64 3.34 -1.65 4.10
N ARG A 65 3.84 -1.30 5.29
CA ARG A 65 3.32 -1.81 6.57
C ARG A 65 1.92 -1.29 6.85
N PHE A 66 1.69 0.01 6.63
CA PHE A 66 0.37 0.62 6.83
C PHE A 66 -0.70 -0.07 5.99
N THR A 67 -0.48 -0.21 4.69
CA THR A 67 -1.48 -0.81 3.80
C THR A 67 -1.75 -2.27 4.14
N ARG A 68 -0.72 -3.07 4.43
CA ARG A 68 -0.86 -4.46 4.86
C ARG A 68 -1.66 -4.60 6.15
N GLN A 69 -1.38 -3.77 7.15
CA GLN A 69 -2.13 -3.77 8.39
C GLN A 69 -3.62 -3.47 8.20
N GLN A 70 -3.97 -2.57 7.26
CA GLN A 70 -5.38 -2.30 6.94
C GLN A 70 -6.07 -3.54 6.36
N VAL A 71 -5.43 -4.23 5.42
CA VAL A 71 -5.94 -5.49 4.86
C VAL A 71 -6.16 -6.52 5.96
N GLU A 72 -5.13 -6.79 6.77
CA GLU A 72 -5.19 -7.79 7.85
C GLU A 72 -6.29 -7.46 8.88
N HIS A 73 -6.40 -6.17 9.27
CA HIS A 73 -7.46 -5.71 10.16
C HIS A 73 -8.86 -5.99 9.58
N ASN A 74 -9.05 -5.73 8.31
CA ASN A 74 -10.35 -5.87 7.66
C ASN A 74 -10.79 -7.32 7.47
N VAL A 75 -9.85 -8.26 7.34
CA VAL A 75 -10.17 -9.69 7.19
C VAL A 75 -10.15 -10.47 8.51
N LYS A 76 -9.77 -9.82 9.61
CA LYS A 76 -9.68 -10.46 10.92
C LYS A 76 -10.98 -11.16 11.31
N GLY A 77 -10.87 -12.44 11.67
CA GLY A 77 -11.99 -13.27 12.13
C GLY A 77 -12.92 -13.75 11.02
N MET A 78 -12.58 -13.55 9.74
CA MET A 78 -13.34 -14.11 8.63
C MET A 78 -13.25 -15.64 8.61
N THR A 79 -14.38 -16.27 8.37
CA THR A 79 -14.47 -17.71 8.15
C THR A 79 -14.06 -18.06 6.71
N GLN A 80 -13.78 -19.35 6.47
CA GLN A 80 -13.57 -19.85 5.10
C GLN A 80 -14.76 -19.52 4.18
N ALA A 81 -15.98 -19.61 4.67
CA ALA A 81 -17.18 -19.28 3.90
C ALA A 81 -17.22 -17.80 3.50
N ASP A 82 -16.77 -16.89 4.37
CA ASP A 82 -16.64 -15.46 4.04
C ASP A 82 -15.57 -15.21 3.00
N LEU A 83 -14.43 -15.91 3.09
CA LEU A 83 -13.31 -15.79 2.15
C LEU A 83 -13.64 -16.35 0.77
N ASP A 84 -14.50 -17.36 0.69
CA ASP A 84 -14.95 -18.00 -0.54
C ASP A 84 -16.24 -17.40 -1.10
N PHE A 85 -16.86 -16.43 -0.38
CA PHE A 85 -18.08 -15.79 -0.81
C PHE A 85 -17.91 -15.11 -2.18
N LEU A 86 -18.78 -15.48 -3.12
CA LEU A 86 -18.83 -14.92 -4.46
C LEU A 86 -20.07 -14.04 -4.60
N LEU A 87 -19.89 -12.74 -4.67
CA LEU A 87 -20.99 -11.77 -4.76
C LEU A 87 -21.82 -11.95 -6.04
N ASP A 88 -21.13 -12.15 -7.16
CA ASP A 88 -21.70 -12.44 -8.49
C ASP A 88 -20.67 -13.17 -9.37
N ALA A 89 -21.08 -13.56 -10.56
CA ALA A 89 -20.24 -14.35 -11.49
C ALA A 89 -18.97 -13.60 -11.98
N LYS A 90 -18.86 -12.30 -11.79
CA LYS A 90 -17.72 -11.47 -12.21
C LYS A 90 -16.85 -11.02 -11.07
N ALA A 91 -17.34 -11.05 -9.82
CA ALA A 91 -16.60 -10.67 -8.64
C ALA A 91 -15.44 -11.64 -8.36
N ASN A 92 -14.38 -11.16 -7.73
CA ASN A 92 -13.37 -12.03 -7.11
C ASN A 92 -13.78 -12.28 -5.65
N THR A 93 -13.39 -13.43 -5.11
CA THR A 93 -13.56 -13.71 -3.69
C THR A 93 -12.51 -12.99 -2.86
N ILE A 94 -12.78 -12.77 -1.56
CA ILE A 94 -11.79 -12.16 -0.65
C ILE A 94 -10.52 -13.01 -0.59
N GLY A 95 -10.63 -14.35 -0.52
CA GLY A 95 -9.47 -15.24 -0.53
C GLY A 95 -8.63 -15.10 -1.79
N ALA A 96 -9.27 -14.94 -2.97
CA ALA A 96 -8.56 -14.69 -4.23
C ALA A 96 -7.85 -13.34 -4.22
N LEU A 97 -8.45 -12.28 -3.66
CA LEU A 97 -7.82 -10.97 -3.52
C LEU A 97 -6.61 -11.01 -2.58
N LEU A 98 -6.70 -11.71 -1.45
CA LEU A 98 -5.55 -11.87 -0.54
C LEU A 98 -4.38 -12.57 -1.23
N TYR A 99 -4.64 -13.64 -1.99
CA TYR A 99 -3.59 -14.35 -2.72
C TYR A 99 -3.02 -13.48 -3.85
N HIS A 100 -3.86 -12.67 -4.50
CA HIS A 100 -3.43 -11.72 -5.52
C HIS A 100 -2.47 -10.65 -4.97
N LEU A 101 -2.72 -10.13 -3.77
CA LEU A 101 -1.80 -9.19 -3.11
C LEU A 101 -0.43 -9.82 -2.86
N ALA A 102 -0.39 -11.09 -2.45
CA ALA A 102 0.87 -11.81 -2.28
C ALA A 102 1.58 -12.05 -3.62
N ALA A 103 0.85 -12.41 -4.67
CA ALA A 103 1.40 -12.60 -6.02
C ALA A 103 1.97 -11.30 -6.60
N THR A 104 1.31 -10.17 -6.33
CA THR A 104 1.79 -8.84 -6.73
C THR A 104 3.12 -8.52 -6.03
N ASP A 105 3.19 -8.65 -4.71
CA ASP A 105 4.41 -8.44 -3.93
C ASP A 105 5.57 -9.32 -4.47
N HIS A 106 5.29 -10.60 -4.72
CA HIS A 106 6.26 -11.57 -5.23
C HIS A 106 6.80 -11.18 -6.62
N TYR A 107 5.95 -10.85 -7.59
CA TYR A 107 6.41 -10.50 -8.93
C TYR A 107 7.16 -9.17 -8.96
N TYR A 108 6.77 -8.20 -8.11
CA TYR A 108 7.56 -6.98 -7.95
C TYR A 108 8.93 -7.27 -7.33
N ALA A 109 9.03 -8.20 -6.39
CA ALA A 109 10.30 -8.64 -5.82
C ALA A 109 11.19 -9.32 -6.87
N LEU A 110 10.67 -10.25 -7.66
CA LEU A 110 11.40 -10.88 -8.77
C LEU A 110 11.93 -9.85 -9.76
N SER A 111 11.11 -8.85 -10.12
CA SER A 111 11.53 -7.81 -11.06
C SER A 111 12.59 -6.88 -10.47
N THR A 112 12.37 -6.36 -9.26
CA THR A 112 13.19 -5.29 -8.72
C THR A 112 14.43 -5.77 -7.99
N PHE A 113 14.35 -6.89 -7.28
CA PHE A 113 15.48 -7.47 -6.55
C PHE A 113 16.21 -8.53 -7.35
N GLY A 114 15.46 -9.37 -8.08
CA GLY A 114 15.99 -10.46 -8.90
C GLY A 114 16.42 -10.04 -10.30
N GLY A 115 16.06 -8.83 -10.75
CA GLY A 115 16.39 -8.34 -12.09
C GLY A 115 15.66 -9.08 -13.23
N VAL A 116 14.60 -9.81 -12.91
CA VAL A 116 13.80 -10.50 -13.92
C VAL A 116 12.95 -9.46 -14.67
N LYS A 117 13.05 -9.46 -16.00
CA LYS A 117 12.24 -8.57 -16.83
C LYS A 117 10.75 -8.83 -16.57
N TRP A 118 9.98 -7.74 -16.40
CA TRP A 118 8.54 -7.85 -16.16
C TRP A 118 7.84 -8.68 -17.24
N GLY A 119 7.09 -9.68 -16.82
CA GLY A 119 6.38 -10.62 -17.69
C GLY A 119 7.22 -11.80 -18.21
N SER A 120 8.55 -11.83 -17.96
CA SER A 120 9.44 -12.92 -18.37
C SER A 120 9.74 -13.88 -17.21
N TRP A 121 8.69 -14.25 -16.50
CA TRP A 121 8.81 -15.09 -15.30
C TRP A 121 9.23 -16.53 -15.64
N PRO A 122 10.05 -17.21 -14.81
CA PRO A 122 10.31 -18.63 -14.89
C PRO A 122 9.02 -19.46 -14.83
N ASP A 123 9.01 -20.63 -15.46
CA ASP A 123 7.79 -21.45 -15.56
C ASP A 123 7.32 -22.03 -14.21
N ASP A 124 8.22 -22.28 -13.28
CA ASP A 124 7.89 -22.67 -11.90
C ASP A 124 7.21 -21.53 -11.14
N GLU A 125 7.66 -20.30 -11.32
CA GLU A 125 7.00 -19.11 -10.77
C GLU A 125 5.60 -18.92 -11.35
N LYS A 126 5.45 -19.03 -12.67
CA LYS A 126 4.14 -18.94 -13.33
C LYS A 126 3.15 -19.99 -12.81
N LYS A 127 3.60 -21.23 -12.61
CA LYS A 127 2.74 -22.29 -12.08
C LYS A 127 2.13 -21.95 -10.72
N LYS A 128 2.88 -21.25 -9.88
CA LYS A 128 2.43 -20.89 -8.53
C LYS A 128 1.63 -19.57 -8.52
N TRP A 129 2.08 -18.58 -9.30
CA TRP A 129 1.66 -17.20 -9.09
C TRP A 129 0.79 -16.59 -10.21
N ASP A 130 0.73 -17.18 -11.43
CA ASP A 130 -0.06 -16.58 -12.51
C ASP A 130 -1.56 -16.60 -12.25
N ILE A 131 -2.10 -17.66 -11.68
CA ILE A 131 -3.52 -17.73 -11.36
C ILE A 131 -3.91 -16.65 -10.34
N PRO A 132 -3.27 -16.54 -9.16
CA PRO A 132 -3.58 -15.45 -8.23
C PRO A 132 -3.25 -14.07 -8.81
N MET A 133 -2.18 -13.92 -9.59
CA MET A 133 -1.83 -12.64 -10.19
C MET A 133 -2.89 -12.13 -11.16
N ASN A 134 -3.45 -13.01 -12.00
CA ASN A 134 -4.39 -12.61 -13.04
C ASN A 134 -5.85 -12.56 -12.58
N LEU A 135 -6.18 -13.16 -11.43
CA LEU A 135 -7.56 -13.24 -10.93
C LEU A 135 -8.55 -13.87 -11.93
N GLY A 136 -9.80 -13.44 -11.91
CA GLY A 136 -10.83 -13.85 -12.86
C GLY A 136 -11.30 -15.31 -12.70
N ASP A 137 -11.84 -15.90 -13.76
CA ASP A 137 -12.40 -17.26 -13.74
C ASP A 137 -11.44 -18.35 -13.26
N PRO A 138 -10.15 -18.36 -13.65
CA PRO A 138 -9.20 -19.33 -13.13
C PRO A 138 -9.04 -19.24 -11.61
N ALA A 139 -8.93 -18.02 -11.08
CA ALA A 139 -8.78 -17.81 -9.64
C ALA A 139 -10.04 -18.18 -8.86
N ARG A 140 -11.23 -17.81 -9.34
CA ARG A 140 -12.52 -18.23 -8.76
C ARG A 140 -12.69 -19.76 -8.66
N LYS A 141 -12.12 -20.49 -9.60
CA LYS A 141 -12.17 -21.95 -9.60
C LYS A 141 -11.12 -22.59 -8.69
N ALA A 142 -9.91 -22.04 -8.70
CA ALA A 142 -8.73 -22.65 -8.06
C ALA A 142 -8.49 -22.15 -6.63
N ILE A 143 -8.83 -20.88 -6.32
CA ILE A 143 -8.51 -20.25 -5.02
C ILE A 143 -9.78 -20.26 -4.15
N LYS A 144 -9.95 -21.33 -3.41
CA LYS A 144 -11.06 -21.53 -2.46
C LYS A 144 -10.76 -22.69 -1.52
N GLY A 145 -11.55 -22.81 -0.46
CA GLY A 145 -11.46 -23.94 0.48
C GLY A 145 -10.35 -23.79 1.50
N ASN A 146 -9.70 -22.64 1.59
CA ASN A 146 -8.64 -22.37 2.54
C ASN A 146 -9.13 -21.45 3.67
N ASN A 147 -8.59 -21.63 4.87
CA ASN A 147 -8.86 -20.75 6.00
C ASN A 147 -8.07 -19.42 5.89
N LEU A 148 -8.35 -18.49 6.79
CA LEU A 148 -7.70 -17.18 6.80
C LEU A 148 -6.18 -17.29 7.01
N ASP A 149 -5.74 -18.18 7.90
CA ASP A 149 -4.31 -18.33 8.20
C ASP A 149 -3.49 -18.76 6.98
N TYR A 150 -4.06 -19.59 6.10
CA TYR A 150 -3.42 -19.96 4.84
C TYR A 150 -3.05 -18.73 4.00
N TYR A 151 -4.00 -17.80 3.83
CA TYR A 151 -3.77 -16.59 3.04
C TYR A 151 -2.85 -15.60 3.75
N LEU A 152 -3.01 -15.41 5.06
CA LEU A 152 -2.15 -14.54 5.85
C LEU A 152 -0.70 -15.04 5.86
N ASN A 153 -0.46 -16.33 5.96
CA ASN A 153 0.90 -16.88 5.91
C ASN A 153 1.59 -16.57 4.58
N ILE A 154 0.89 -16.73 3.43
CA ILE A 154 1.46 -16.39 2.13
C ILE A 154 1.75 -14.88 2.03
N LEU A 155 0.85 -14.04 2.52
CA LEU A 155 1.03 -12.59 2.57
C LEU A 155 2.24 -12.19 3.45
N HIS A 156 2.40 -12.84 4.59
CA HIS A 156 3.53 -12.60 5.50
C HIS A 156 4.85 -13.04 4.85
N GLU A 157 4.93 -14.25 4.30
CA GLU A 157 6.14 -14.77 3.65
C GLU A 157 6.63 -13.84 2.54
N THR A 158 5.75 -13.40 1.64
CA THR A 158 6.12 -12.50 0.54
C THR A 158 6.58 -11.13 1.08
N ARG A 159 5.89 -10.57 2.06
CA ARG A 159 6.24 -9.28 2.64
C ARG A 159 7.53 -9.33 3.46
N GLU A 160 7.77 -10.38 4.23
CA GLU A 160 9.03 -10.56 4.96
C GLU A 160 10.22 -10.63 4.01
N HIS A 161 10.08 -11.36 2.90
CA HIS A 161 11.10 -11.38 1.84
C HIS A 161 11.37 -9.97 1.31
N THR A 162 10.31 -9.23 0.95
CA THR A 162 10.40 -7.85 0.46
C THR A 162 11.11 -6.93 1.47
N LEU A 163 10.72 -6.99 2.74
CA LEU A 163 11.33 -6.16 3.78
C LEU A 163 12.81 -6.50 4.00
N ALA A 164 13.18 -7.78 3.94
CA ALA A 164 14.55 -8.22 4.04
C ALA A 164 15.41 -7.73 2.87
N GLU A 165 14.88 -7.73 1.64
CA GLU A 165 15.56 -7.18 0.47
C GLU A 165 15.66 -5.65 0.50
N LEU A 166 14.63 -4.94 0.94
CA LEU A 166 14.66 -3.49 1.09
C LEU A 166 15.70 -3.03 2.12
N LYS A 167 15.98 -3.82 3.18
CA LYS A 167 17.07 -3.54 4.14
C LYS A 167 18.44 -3.45 3.48
N LYS A 168 18.66 -4.15 2.36
CA LYS A 168 19.93 -4.19 1.62
C LYS A 168 20.06 -3.05 0.62
N ARG A 169 19.03 -2.20 0.48
CA ARG A 169 18.94 -1.17 -0.56
C ARG A 169 19.12 0.23 0.03
N ASP A 170 19.67 1.13 -0.79
CA ASP A 170 19.83 2.54 -0.46
C ASP A 170 18.82 3.42 -1.23
N ASP A 171 18.78 4.71 -0.89
CA ASP A 171 17.88 5.66 -1.55
C ASP A 171 18.21 5.86 -3.03
N LYS A 172 19.47 5.60 -3.46
CA LYS A 172 19.85 5.66 -4.88
C LYS A 172 19.19 4.52 -5.66
N TRP A 173 19.16 3.32 -5.07
CA TRP A 173 18.49 2.18 -5.68
C TRP A 173 16.99 2.46 -5.91
N LEU A 174 16.31 3.17 -5.01
CA LEU A 174 14.91 3.56 -5.21
C LEU A 174 14.71 4.41 -6.46
N MET A 175 15.69 5.25 -6.80
CA MET A 175 15.59 6.17 -7.93
C MET A 175 16.04 5.56 -9.26
N LEU A 176 16.54 4.32 -9.28
CA LEU A 176 16.92 3.64 -10.52
C LEU A 176 15.70 3.43 -11.41
N LEU A 177 15.76 4.02 -12.61
CA LEU A 177 14.71 3.90 -13.61
C LEU A 177 14.85 2.58 -14.37
N ASP A 178 13.77 1.81 -14.38
CA ASP A 178 13.59 0.72 -15.33
C ASP A 178 12.90 1.26 -16.59
N THR A 179 13.67 1.45 -17.65
CA THR A 179 13.18 2.04 -18.90
C THR A 179 12.20 1.13 -19.63
N ASP A 180 12.30 -0.18 -19.46
CA ASP A 180 11.39 -1.14 -20.07
C ASP A 180 10.02 -1.13 -19.39
N PHE A 181 10.01 -0.96 -18.06
CA PHE A 181 8.79 -0.84 -17.28
C PHE A 181 8.21 0.59 -17.28
N GLY A 182 9.07 1.59 -17.47
CA GLY A 182 8.69 3.01 -17.47
C GLY A 182 8.53 3.63 -16.08
N ALA A 183 9.06 3.00 -15.02
CA ALA A 183 9.03 3.51 -13.65
C ALA A 183 10.35 3.24 -12.92
N ASN A 184 10.67 4.06 -11.92
CA ASN A 184 11.75 3.75 -10.98
C ASN A 184 11.29 2.74 -9.90
N ASN A 185 12.24 2.21 -9.13
CA ASN A 185 11.92 1.24 -8.10
C ASN A 185 10.99 1.82 -7.02
N TYR A 186 11.10 3.13 -6.70
CA TYR A 186 10.17 3.77 -5.79
C TYR A 186 8.74 3.74 -6.33
N GLY A 187 8.54 4.12 -7.59
CA GLY A 187 7.22 4.10 -8.24
C GLY A 187 6.62 2.69 -8.30
N LYS A 188 7.45 1.68 -8.56
CA LYS A 188 7.03 0.27 -8.55
C LYS A 188 6.52 -0.15 -7.16
N TRP A 189 7.28 0.10 -6.11
CA TRP A 189 6.90 -0.29 -4.75
C TRP A 189 5.81 0.59 -4.14
N PHE A 190 5.74 1.88 -4.53
CA PHE A 190 4.60 2.74 -4.22
C PHE A 190 3.30 2.17 -4.81
N HIS A 191 3.38 1.68 -6.06
CA HIS A 191 2.22 1.01 -6.67
C HIS A 191 1.80 -0.24 -5.89
N VAL A 192 2.73 -1.03 -5.33
CA VAL A 192 2.37 -2.17 -4.46
C VAL A 192 1.56 -1.70 -3.25
N ALA A 193 1.97 -0.62 -2.59
CA ALA A 193 1.23 -0.05 -1.45
C ALA A 193 -0.15 0.50 -1.87
N GLU A 194 -0.22 1.25 -2.96
CA GLU A 194 -1.46 1.80 -3.50
C GLU A 194 -2.42 0.68 -3.93
N HIS A 195 -1.90 -0.35 -4.59
CA HIS A 195 -2.65 -1.52 -5.03
C HIS A 195 -3.27 -2.30 -3.85
N GLU A 196 -2.54 -2.46 -2.73
CA GLU A 196 -3.11 -3.01 -1.49
C GLU A 196 -4.28 -2.16 -0.98
N SER A 197 -4.16 -0.84 -0.98
CA SER A 197 -5.24 0.06 -0.56
C SER A 197 -6.48 -0.05 -1.45
N ASN A 198 -6.29 -0.20 -2.76
CA ASN A 198 -7.39 -0.42 -3.70
C ASN A 198 -8.11 -1.73 -3.41
N HIS A 199 -7.38 -2.82 -3.24
CA HIS A 199 -7.98 -4.11 -2.92
C HIS A 199 -8.56 -4.17 -1.50
N ASP A 200 -8.01 -3.45 -0.54
CA ASP A 200 -8.63 -3.26 0.78
C ASP A 200 -10.01 -2.63 0.67
N GLY A 201 -10.18 -1.63 -0.20
CA GLY A 201 -11.49 -1.07 -0.53
C GLY A 201 -12.47 -2.10 -1.11
N GLN A 202 -11.99 -2.98 -2.01
CA GLN A 202 -12.81 -4.07 -2.55
C GLN A 202 -13.15 -5.12 -1.49
N ILE A 203 -12.22 -5.47 -0.62
CA ILE A 203 -12.45 -6.38 0.51
C ILE A 203 -13.52 -5.81 1.46
N LYS A 204 -13.44 -4.54 1.83
CA LYS A 204 -14.46 -3.84 2.63
C LYS A 204 -15.83 -3.89 1.97
N PHE A 205 -15.87 -3.62 0.67
CA PHE A 205 -17.11 -3.71 -0.10
C PHE A 205 -17.70 -5.13 -0.06
N LEU A 206 -16.91 -6.15 -0.36
CA LEU A 206 -17.36 -7.54 -0.31
C LEU A 206 -17.81 -7.95 1.10
N LYS A 207 -17.03 -7.55 2.13
CA LYS A 207 -17.39 -7.77 3.54
C LYS A 207 -18.76 -7.21 3.88
N SER A 208 -19.11 -6.02 3.38
CA SER A 208 -20.42 -5.40 3.59
C SER A 208 -21.57 -6.12 2.87
N ARG A 209 -21.27 -7.06 1.99
CA ARG A 209 -22.23 -7.86 1.21
C ARG A 209 -22.30 -9.33 1.62
N LEU A 210 -21.52 -9.72 2.63
CA LEU A 210 -21.59 -11.07 3.17
C LEU A 210 -22.99 -11.37 3.70
N PRO A 211 -23.46 -12.64 3.62
CA PRO A 211 -24.70 -13.05 4.25
C PRO A 211 -24.72 -12.71 5.75
N GLY A 212 -25.69 -11.95 6.21
CA GLY A 212 -25.80 -11.53 7.61
C GLY A 212 -24.91 -10.33 7.99
N ALA A 213 -24.25 -9.66 7.04
CA ALA A 213 -23.51 -8.44 7.33
C ALA A 213 -24.42 -7.37 7.92
N LYS A 214 -23.97 -6.73 9.01
CA LYS A 214 -24.68 -5.59 9.59
C LYS A 214 -24.46 -4.36 8.72
N PRO A 215 -25.44 -3.43 8.64
CA PRO A 215 -25.21 -2.13 8.03
C PRO A 215 -23.97 -1.46 8.63
N ALA A 216 -23.21 -0.75 7.79
CA ALA A 216 -22.12 0.08 8.30
C ALA A 216 -22.71 1.08 9.31
N ALA A 217 -22.06 1.26 10.46
CA ALA A 217 -22.40 2.35 11.37
C ALA A 217 -22.04 3.66 10.67
N GLU A 218 -23.00 4.59 10.61
CA GLU A 218 -22.80 5.95 10.10
C GLU A 218 -21.89 6.76 11.03
#